data_46f6c939cd75ceea4bec7b6d33da294e
#
_entry.id   46f6c939cd75ceea4bec7b6d33da294e
#
_cell.length_a   1.000
_cell.length_b   1.000
_cell.length_c   1.000
_cell.angle_alpha   90.00
_cell.angle_beta   90.00
_cell.angle_gamma   90.00
#
_symmetry.space_group_name_H-M   'P 1'
#
loop_
_entity.id
_entity.type
_entity.pdbx_description
1 polymer ?
#
loop_
_entity_poly.entity_id
_entity_poly.type
_entity_poly.pdbx_seq_one_letter_code
_entity_poly.pdbx_strand_id
1 'polypeptide(L)'
;VLKDSEVVWCYYYEEQLCAWSIWSKYGKSIDNWQFAWDYKQPNLHLGKFSMYNEIHQAHEKNYKWFYLGGGYDNSCKWKANIPGFEWWTGKEWSKDSDEYLMHIKADEFVEDLEDLESVYSSIYGLHKPN
;
A
#
# COMPACT_ATOMS: atom_id res chain seq x y z
N VAL A 1 -10.74 6.82 20.99
CA VAL A 1 -11.60 5.65 21.21
C VAL A 1 -11.79 4.92 19.89
N LEU A 2 -11.42 3.63 19.86
CA LEU A 2 -11.62 2.79 18.68
C LEU A 2 -13.12 2.50 18.50
N LYS A 3 -13.56 2.44 17.24
CA LYS A 3 -14.92 2.02 16.89
C LYS A 3 -15.00 0.49 16.87
N ASP A 4 -16.19 -0.09 17.00
CA ASP A 4 -16.40 -1.56 16.94
C ASP A 4 -15.95 -2.18 15.60
N SER A 5 -15.84 -1.35 14.55
CA SER A 5 -15.33 -1.76 13.24
C SER A 5 -13.80 -1.74 13.14
N GLU A 6 -13.08 -1.34 14.18
CA GLU A 6 -11.62 -1.19 14.17
C GLU A 6 -10.95 -2.33 14.95
N VAL A 7 -9.78 -2.74 14.47
CA VAL A 7 -8.90 -3.75 15.11
C VAL A 7 -7.51 -3.17 15.21
N VAL A 8 -6.89 -3.31 16.37
CA VAL A 8 -5.49 -2.95 16.58
C VAL A 8 -4.65 -4.22 16.64
N TRP A 9 -3.62 -4.27 15.81
CA TRP A 9 -2.56 -5.26 15.88
C TRP A 9 -1.40 -4.69 16.66
N CYS A 10 -0.94 -5.43 17.69
CA CYS A 10 0.20 -5.06 18.50
C CYS A 10 1.29 -6.13 18.34
N TYR A 11 2.51 -5.70 18.05
CA TYR A 11 3.67 -6.56 17.86
C TYR A 11 4.65 -6.37 19.00
N TYR A 12 5.05 -7.46 19.63
CA TYR A 12 5.95 -7.46 20.77
C TYR A 12 7.22 -8.22 20.43
N TYR A 13 8.33 -7.69 20.88
CA TYR A 13 9.62 -8.35 20.88
C TYR A 13 10.19 -8.27 22.29
N GLU A 14 10.59 -9.42 22.87
CA GLU A 14 11.06 -9.51 24.26
C GLU A 14 10.14 -8.76 25.25
N GLU A 15 8.84 -8.99 25.14
CA GLU A 15 7.78 -8.39 25.98
C GLU A 15 7.61 -6.85 25.82
N GLN A 16 8.36 -6.24 24.91
CA GLN A 16 8.23 -4.80 24.59
C GLN A 16 7.41 -4.59 23.33
N LEU A 17 6.46 -3.66 23.38
CA LEU A 17 5.71 -3.23 22.20
C LEU A 17 6.66 -2.56 21.20
N CYS A 18 6.80 -3.13 20.01
CA CYS A 18 7.70 -2.63 18.99
C CYS A 18 7.01 -2.14 17.71
N ALA A 19 5.75 -2.52 17.49
CA ALA A 19 4.95 -1.99 16.38
C ALA A 19 3.45 -2.15 16.66
N TRP A 20 2.65 -1.36 15.97
CA TRP A 20 1.20 -1.50 15.96
C TRP A 20 0.61 -1.03 14.62
N SER A 21 -0.53 -1.59 14.26
CA SER A 21 -1.31 -1.14 13.13
C SER A 21 -2.80 -1.10 13.44
N ILE A 22 -3.55 -0.36 12.65
CA ILE A 22 -4.99 -0.23 12.80
C ILE A 22 -5.67 -0.65 11.50
N TRP A 23 -6.62 -1.57 11.63
CA TRP A 23 -7.55 -1.96 10.59
C TRP A 23 -8.89 -1.29 10.78
N SER A 24 -9.51 -0.86 9.69
CA SER A 24 -10.94 -0.59 9.63
C SER A 24 -11.63 -1.66 8.76
N LYS A 25 -12.72 -2.21 9.27
CA LYS A 25 -13.48 -3.27 8.61
C LYS A 25 -14.67 -2.69 7.86
N TYR A 26 -14.80 -3.06 6.59
CA TYR A 26 -15.91 -2.66 5.72
C TYR A 26 -16.46 -3.89 5.00
N GLY A 27 -17.47 -4.55 5.60
CA GLY A 27 -18.02 -5.78 5.05
C GLY A 27 -16.96 -6.86 4.87
N LYS A 28 -16.63 -7.22 3.64
CA LYS A 28 -15.58 -8.20 3.27
C LYS A 28 -14.22 -7.58 3.00
N SER A 29 -14.05 -6.32 3.35
CA SER A 29 -12.82 -5.56 3.09
C SER A 29 -12.16 -5.10 4.39
N ILE A 30 -10.84 -5.04 4.37
CA ILE A 30 -10.00 -4.43 5.40
C ILE A 30 -9.28 -3.24 4.78
N ASP A 31 -9.27 -2.12 5.48
CA ASP A 31 -8.37 -1.00 5.22
C ASP A 31 -7.33 -0.93 6.34
N ASN A 32 -6.07 -1.18 6.00
CA ASN A 32 -4.94 -0.95 6.90
C ASN A 32 -4.45 0.47 6.68
N TRP A 33 -4.96 1.39 7.49
CA TRP A 33 -4.76 2.81 7.27
C TRP A 33 -3.67 3.43 8.14
N GLN A 34 -3.19 2.74 9.16
CA GLN A 34 -2.11 3.25 10.00
C GLN A 34 -1.20 2.14 10.51
N PHE A 35 0.10 2.41 10.46
CA PHE A 35 1.15 1.56 11.01
C PHE A 35 2.24 2.44 11.63
N ALA A 36 2.71 2.03 12.81
CA ALA A 36 3.86 2.64 13.48
C ALA A 36 4.78 1.56 14.03
N TRP A 37 6.07 1.81 14.03
CA TRP A 37 7.08 0.86 14.48
C TRP A 37 8.28 1.55 15.14
N ASP A 38 8.97 0.81 16.00
CA ASP A 38 10.19 1.28 16.61
C ASP A 38 11.35 1.20 15.61
N TYR A 39 11.74 2.34 15.08
CA TYR A 39 12.82 2.45 14.11
C TYR A 39 14.20 2.05 14.67
N LYS A 40 14.34 1.93 16.00
CA LYS A 40 15.56 1.47 16.67
C LYS A 40 15.78 -0.03 16.56
N GLN A 41 14.80 -0.76 16.01
CA GLN A 41 14.82 -2.20 15.81
C GLN A 41 14.80 -2.57 14.30
N PRO A 42 15.73 -2.07 13.48
CA PRO A 42 15.67 -2.22 12.02
C PRO A 42 15.77 -3.68 11.56
N ASN A 43 16.47 -4.52 12.33
CA ASN A 43 16.68 -5.93 12.00
C ASN A 43 15.41 -6.79 12.16
N LEU A 44 14.38 -6.29 12.81
CA LEU A 44 13.10 -7.01 12.94
C LEU A 44 12.25 -6.92 11.68
N HIS A 45 12.58 -6.03 10.75
CA HIS A 45 11.82 -5.82 9.51
C HIS A 45 10.30 -5.71 9.72
N LEU A 46 9.91 -4.97 10.76
CA LEU A 46 8.54 -4.92 11.28
C LEU A 46 7.49 -4.55 10.22
N GLY A 47 7.80 -3.60 9.34
CA GLY A 47 6.88 -3.19 8.28
C GLY A 47 6.55 -4.33 7.32
N LYS A 48 7.55 -5.10 6.89
CA LYS A 48 7.36 -6.25 6.01
C LYS A 48 6.67 -7.40 6.74
N PHE A 49 7.15 -7.72 7.94
CA PHE A 49 6.59 -8.81 8.75
C PHE A 49 5.11 -8.56 9.08
N SER A 50 4.76 -7.37 9.58
CA SER A 50 3.39 -7.02 9.93
C SER A 50 2.47 -7.11 8.72
N MET A 51 2.89 -6.59 7.58
CA MET A 51 2.08 -6.60 6.37
C MET A 51 1.75 -8.03 5.89
N TYR A 52 2.74 -8.90 5.80
CA TYR A 52 2.49 -10.29 5.41
C TYR A 52 1.64 -11.04 6.43
N ASN A 53 1.90 -10.83 7.73
CA ASN A 53 1.09 -11.42 8.80
C ASN A 53 -0.37 -10.95 8.72
N GLU A 54 -0.59 -9.67 8.55
CA GLU A 54 -1.93 -9.09 8.53
C GLU A 54 -2.73 -9.50 7.29
N ILE A 55 -2.11 -9.58 6.12
CA ILE A 55 -2.74 -10.12 4.91
C ILE A 55 -3.14 -11.58 5.13
N HIS A 56 -2.25 -12.39 5.72
CA HIS A 56 -2.55 -13.78 6.06
C HIS A 56 -3.73 -13.87 7.03
N GLN A 57 -3.73 -13.08 8.10
CA GLN A 57 -4.82 -13.05 9.07
C GLN A 57 -6.14 -12.59 8.46
N ALA A 58 -6.11 -11.64 7.55
CA ALA A 58 -7.30 -11.20 6.82
C ALA A 58 -7.86 -12.33 5.94
N HIS A 59 -7.00 -13.08 5.26
CA HIS A 59 -7.38 -14.27 4.49
C HIS A 59 -8.02 -15.35 5.37
N GLU A 60 -7.38 -15.71 6.49
CA GLU A 60 -7.91 -16.72 7.43
C GLU A 60 -9.28 -16.32 8.03
N LYS A 61 -9.54 -15.03 8.15
CA LYS A 61 -10.81 -14.46 8.60
C LYS A 61 -11.84 -14.27 7.48
N ASN A 62 -11.56 -14.79 6.27
CA ASN A 62 -12.43 -14.71 5.09
C ASN A 62 -12.73 -13.30 4.59
N TYR A 63 -11.81 -12.35 4.79
CA TYR A 63 -11.86 -11.09 4.08
C TYR A 63 -11.40 -11.28 2.64
N LYS A 64 -12.08 -10.59 1.72
CA LYS A 64 -11.83 -10.71 0.28
C LYS A 64 -10.78 -9.71 -0.20
N TRP A 65 -10.76 -8.53 0.39
CA TRP A 65 -9.91 -7.42 0.00
C TRP A 65 -9.15 -6.86 1.19
N PHE A 66 -7.88 -6.58 0.97
CA PHE A 66 -7.01 -5.91 1.94
C PHE A 66 -6.39 -4.69 1.26
N TYR A 67 -6.85 -3.49 1.65
CA TYR A 67 -6.36 -2.25 1.10
C TYR A 67 -5.07 -1.82 1.79
N LEU A 68 -4.05 -1.53 0.97
CA LEU A 68 -2.70 -1.17 1.42
C LEU A 68 -2.47 0.35 1.47
N GLY A 69 -3.55 1.12 1.44
CA GLY A 69 -3.48 2.57 1.30
C GLY A 69 -3.10 3.02 -0.11
N GLY A 70 -3.09 4.32 -0.32
CA GLY A 70 -2.68 4.94 -1.57
C GLY A 70 -1.17 4.97 -1.76
N GLY A 71 -0.76 5.67 -2.81
CA GLY A 71 0.62 6.00 -3.10
C GLY A 71 1.18 5.27 -4.32
N TYR A 72 1.83 6.08 -5.14
CA TYR A 72 2.53 5.66 -6.37
C TYR A 72 3.98 6.17 -6.35
N ASP A 73 4.45 6.64 -5.20
CA ASP A 73 5.83 7.07 -5.02
C ASP A 73 6.80 5.88 -4.84
N ASN A 74 8.08 6.17 -4.90
CA ASN A 74 9.13 5.16 -4.82
C ASN A 74 9.10 4.33 -3.52
N SER A 75 8.57 4.88 -2.43
CA SER A 75 8.41 4.16 -1.17
C SER A 75 7.35 3.05 -1.25
N CYS A 76 6.47 3.09 -2.25
CA CYS A 76 5.38 2.14 -2.46
C CYS A 76 5.71 0.97 -3.37
N LYS A 77 6.87 0.95 -4.05
CA LYS A 77 7.25 -0.10 -5.02
C LYS A 77 7.24 -1.53 -4.46
N TRP A 78 7.44 -1.70 -3.17
CA TRP A 78 7.41 -2.98 -2.50
C TRP A 78 6.05 -3.69 -2.58
N LYS A 79 4.96 -2.93 -2.78
CA LYS A 79 3.59 -3.46 -2.90
C LYS A 79 3.45 -4.39 -4.10
N ALA A 80 4.16 -4.10 -5.20
CA ALA A 80 4.16 -4.93 -6.40
C ALA A 80 4.67 -6.37 -6.16
N ASN A 81 5.41 -6.60 -5.07
CA ASN A 81 5.93 -7.93 -4.71
C ASN A 81 4.95 -8.77 -3.87
N ILE A 82 3.80 -8.22 -3.51
CA ILE A 82 2.80 -8.94 -2.73
C ILE A 82 1.99 -9.84 -3.66
N PRO A 83 1.90 -11.15 -3.40
CA PRO A 83 1.06 -12.05 -4.19
C PRO A 83 -0.40 -11.58 -4.20
N GLY A 84 -0.99 -11.49 -5.39
CA GLY A 84 -2.37 -11.03 -5.56
C GLY A 84 -2.53 -9.52 -5.49
N PHE A 85 -1.44 -8.77 -5.57
CA PHE A 85 -1.49 -7.32 -5.62
C PHE A 85 -2.28 -6.84 -6.85
N GLU A 86 -3.16 -5.88 -6.60
CA GLU A 86 -3.91 -5.13 -7.62
C GLU A 86 -3.81 -3.65 -7.29
N TRP A 87 -3.77 -2.81 -8.30
CA TRP A 87 -3.69 -1.36 -8.18
C TRP A 87 -4.77 -0.66 -9.00
N TRP A 88 -5.18 0.51 -8.55
CA TRP A 88 -6.20 1.31 -9.23
C TRP A 88 -5.57 2.20 -10.30
N THR A 89 -5.97 2.01 -11.56
CA THR A 89 -5.45 2.76 -12.72
C THR A 89 -6.08 4.14 -12.90
N GLY A 90 -7.06 4.48 -12.09
CA GLY A 90 -7.94 5.63 -12.30
C GLY A 90 -9.26 5.25 -13.00
N LYS A 91 -9.34 4.05 -13.59
CA LYS A 91 -10.52 3.53 -14.29
C LYS A 91 -10.92 2.14 -13.80
N GLU A 92 -9.97 1.29 -13.56
CA GLU A 92 -10.19 -0.11 -13.17
C GLU A 92 -9.04 -0.64 -12.29
N TRP A 93 -9.26 -1.79 -11.67
CA TRP A 93 -8.23 -2.52 -10.96
C TRP A 93 -7.38 -3.33 -11.94
N SER A 94 -6.06 -3.17 -11.86
CA SER A 94 -5.09 -3.86 -12.71
C SER A 94 -4.19 -4.77 -11.88
N LYS A 95 -3.82 -5.91 -12.45
CA LYS A 95 -2.80 -6.85 -11.92
C LYS A 95 -1.43 -6.66 -12.56
N ASP A 96 -1.31 -5.72 -13.48
CA ASP A 96 -0.06 -5.42 -14.17
C ASP A 96 0.89 -4.66 -13.24
N SER A 97 1.77 -5.43 -12.59
CA SER A 97 2.77 -4.87 -11.69
C SER A 97 3.87 -4.11 -12.42
N ASP A 98 4.15 -4.44 -13.66
CA ASP A 98 5.18 -3.75 -14.46
C ASP A 98 4.69 -2.35 -14.84
N GLU A 99 3.41 -2.23 -15.21
CA GLU A 99 2.78 -0.92 -15.44
C GLU A 99 2.78 -0.08 -14.16
N TYR A 100 2.43 -0.68 -13.01
CA TYR A 100 2.48 0.00 -11.72
C TYR A 100 3.88 0.54 -11.40
N LEU A 101 4.92 -0.27 -11.58
CA LEU A 101 6.31 0.12 -11.33
C LEU A 101 6.79 1.20 -12.31
N MET A 102 6.28 1.19 -13.54
CA MET A 102 6.55 2.24 -14.52
C MET A 102 5.98 3.60 -14.08
N HIS A 103 4.77 3.62 -13.50
CA HIS A 103 4.17 4.83 -12.93
C HIS A 103 4.98 5.36 -11.75
N ILE A 104 5.42 4.47 -10.83
CA ILE A 104 6.28 4.87 -9.70
C ILE A 104 7.57 5.51 -10.18
N LYS A 105 8.20 4.92 -11.20
CA LYS A 105 9.43 5.47 -11.77
C LYS A 105 9.21 6.83 -12.43
N ALA A 106 8.07 7.01 -13.07
CA ALA A 106 7.69 8.27 -13.71
C ALA A 106 7.43 9.38 -12.68
N ASP A 107 6.84 9.04 -11.53
CA ASP A 107 6.54 9.98 -10.44
C ASP A 107 7.81 10.63 -9.85
N GLU A 108 8.96 9.98 -9.92
CA GLU A 108 10.25 10.55 -9.46
C GLU A 108 10.64 11.85 -10.20
N PHE A 109 10.05 12.11 -11.36
CA PHE A 109 10.35 13.27 -12.21
C PHE A 109 9.24 14.33 -12.19
N VAL A 110 8.21 14.15 -11.38
CA VAL A 110 7.08 15.07 -11.31
C VAL A 110 7.28 16.06 -10.18
N GLU A 111 7.49 17.33 -10.51
CA GLU A 111 7.57 18.44 -9.55
C GLU A 111 6.33 19.34 -9.60
N ASP A 112 5.66 19.41 -10.75
CA ASP A 112 4.47 20.22 -10.95
C ASP A 112 3.44 19.58 -11.89
N LEU A 113 2.36 20.29 -12.19
CA LEU A 113 1.29 19.79 -13.08
C LEU A 113 1.73 19.63 -14.54
N GLU A 114 2.66 20.44 -15.00
CA GLU A 114 3.19 20.38 -16.36
C GLU A 114 4.01 19.11 -16.56
N ASP A 115 4.84 18.77 -15.55
CA ASP A 115 5.58 17.52 -15.49
C ASP A 115 4.64 16.31 -15.47
N LEU A 116 3.57 16.36 -14.67
CA LEU A 116 2.58 15.29 -14.61
C LEU A 116 1.92 15.05 -15.96
N GLU A 117 1.50 16.10 -16.67
CA GLU A 117 0.92 15.99 -18.01
C GLU A 117 1.91 15.41 -19.02
N SER A 118 3.17 15.83 -18.96
CA SER A 118 4.25 15.36 -19.84
C SER A 118 4.52 13.86 -19.62
N VAL A 119 4.65 13.43 -18.36
CA VAL A 119 4.87 12.03 -17.98
C VAL A 119 3.69 11.17 -18.42
N TYR A 120 2.46 11.59 -18.14
CA TYR A 120 1.25 10.88 -18.54
C TYR A 120 1.18 10.70 -20.06
N SER A 121 1.46 11.76 -20.81
CA SER A 121 1.49 11.71 -22.28
C SER A 121 2.57 10.76 -22.81
N SER A 122 3.73 10.70 -22.18
CA SER A 122 4.82 9.81 -22.58
C SER A 122 4.48 8.33 -22.34
N ILE A 123 3.79 8.02 -21.25
CA ILE A 123 3.40 6.65 -20.90
C ILE A 123 2.28 6.14 -21.81
N TYR A 124 1.27 6.95 -22.06
CA TYR A 124 0.06 6.53 -22.78
C TYR A 124 0.01 6.95 -24.25
N GLY A 125 1.03 7.64 -24.74
CA GLY A 125 1.07 8.14 -26.12
C GLY A 125 -0.01 9.15 -26.44
N LEU A 126 -0.55 9.83 -25.43
CA LEU A 126 -1.61 10.81 -25.57
C LEU A 126 -1.01 12.15 -25.98
N HIS A 127 -1.36 12.65 -27.15
CA HIS A 127 -1.05 14.02 -27.54
C HIS A 127 -1.94 15.00 -26.78
N LYS A 128 -1.38 16.12 -26.30
CA LYS A 128 -2.17 17.22 -25.73
C LYS A 128 -3.28 17.57 -26.74
N PRO A 129 -4.54 17.65 -26.34
CA PRO A 129 -5.55 18.26 -27.20
C PRO A 129 -5.12 19.71 -27.43
N ASN A 130 -5.04 20.08 -28.70
CA ASN A 130 -4.73 21.46 -29.12
C ASN A 130 -5.80 22.41 -28.59
#